data_c9066214f0bec3b915779bf2df9db3a7
#
_entry.id   c9066214f0bec3b915779bf2df9db3a7
#
_cell.length_a   1.000
_cell.length_b   1.000
_cell.length_c   1.000
_cell.angle_alpha   90.00
_cell.angle_beta   90.00
_cell.angle_gamma   90.00
#
_symmetry.space_group_name_H-M   'P 1'
#
loop_
_entity.id
_entity.type
_entity.pdbx_description
1 polymer ?
#
loop_
_entity_poly.entity_id
_entity_poly.type
_entity_poly.pdbx_seq_one_letter_code
_entity_poly.pdbx_strand_id
1 'polypeptide(L)'
;MCYTESNSGTWHFCGIFPAMEQKVEGWVIMKKILFVASEAVPFIKTGGLADVVGSLPKCFDKEYFDVRVMIPKYLCIKDKFLSNLTYVNHFYMDYLGQSRYVG
;
A
#
# COMPACT_ATOMS: atom_id res chain seq x y z
N MET A 1 2.96 6.58 0.47
CA MET A 1 3.21 5.45 1.37
C MET A 1 2.29 4.30 1.02
N CYS A 2 2.81 3.13 0.86
CA CYS A 2 2.06 1.94 0.45
C CYS A 2 2.00 0.94 1.62
N TYR A 3 0.82 0.43 1.91
CA TYR A 3 0.60 -0.59 2.91
C TYR A 3 0.12 -1.87 2.24
N THR A 4 0.64 -3.00 2.68
CA THR A 4 0.17 -4.32 2.25
C THR A 4 -0.29 -5.13 3.45
N GLU A 5 -1.39 -5.85 3.30
CA GLU A 5 -1.80 -6.84 4.27
C GLU A 5 -1.05 -8.15 3.97
N SER A 6 -0.23 -8.61 4.91
CA SER A 6 0.40 -9.92 4.80
C SER A 6 -0.59 -11.04 5.18
N ASN A 7 -0.26 -12.28 4.80
CA ASN A 7 -1.04 -13.47 5.18
C ASN A 7 -1.21 -13.66 6.70
N SER A 8 -0.46 -12.91 7.52
CA SER A 8 -0.56 -12.91 8.99
C SER A 8 -1.48 -11.82 9.54
N GLY A 9 -2.18 -11.05 8.69
CA GLY A 9 -3.04 -9.93 9.11
C GLY A 9 -2.28 -8.68 9.55
N THR A 10 -0.97 -8.63 9.34
CA THR A 10 -0.14 -7.47 9.62
C THR A 10 0.02 -6.61 8.37
N TRP A 11 -0.06 -5.29 8.56
CA TRP A 11 0.15 -4.32 7.50
C TRP A 11 1.64 -4.01 7.36
N HIS A 12 2.19 -4.22 6.17
CA HIS A 12 3.57 -3.89 5.86
C HIS A 12 3.64 -2.74 4.88
N PHE A 13 4.67 -1.90 5.04
CA PHE A 13 4.99 -0.88 4.05
C PHE A 13 5.52 -1.53 2.77
N CYS A 14 4.97 -1.14 1.63
CA CYS A 14 5.43 -1.60 0.32
C CYS A 14 6.17 -0.47 -0.40
N GLY A 15 7.42 -0.71 -0.71
CA GLY A 15 8.16 0.15 -1.63
C GLY A 15 7.73 0.01 -3.08
N ILE A 16 8.17 0.95 -3.89
CA ILE A 16 8.02 0.93 -5.34
C ILE A 16 8.49 -0.42 -5.87
N PHE A 17 7.65 -1.09 -6.63
CA PHE A 17 7.91 -2.41 -7.17
C PHE A 17 9.30 -2.52 -7.81
N PRO A 18 10.19 -3.40 -7.34
CA PRO A 18 11.17 -3.93 -8.24
C PRO A 18 10.43 -4.73 -9.31
N ALA A 19 10.81 -4.55 -10.57
CA ALA A 19 10.34 -5.39 -11.65
C ALA A 19 10.66 -6.85 -11.30
N MET A 20 9.65 -7.61 -10.85
CA MET A 20 9.84 -9.03 -10.56
C MET A 20 9.81 -9.80 -11.86
N GLU A 21 10.94 -10.43 -12.15
CA GLU A 21 11.06 -11.45 -13.17
C GLU A 21 9.94 -12.48 -13.03
N GLN A 22 9.19 -12.67 -14.11
CA GLN A 22 8.21 -13.75 -14.21
C GLN A 22 8.97 -15.06 -14.37
N LYS A 23 9.03 -15.85 -13.31
CA LYS A 23 9.40 -17.25 -13.43
C LYS A 23 8.19 -18.03 -13.96
N VAL A 24 8.29 -18.45 -15.19
CA VAL A 24 7.26 -19.27 -15.85
C VAL A 24 7.61 -20.74 -15.65
N GLU A 25 6.94 -21.39 -14.72
CA GLU A 25 6.87 -22.84 -14.66
C GLU A 25 5.49 -23.24 -14.11
N GLY A 26 4.56 -23.62 -14.99
CA GLY A 26 3.35 -24.43 -14.68
C GLY A 26 2.34 -23.85 -13.67
N TRP A 27 2.17 -22.54 -13.48
CA TRP A 27 1.77 -21.96 -12.23
C TRP A 27 0.69 -20.90 -12.38
N VAL A 28 -0.15 -20.82 -11.39
CA VAL A 28 -1.13 -19.75 -11.21
C VAL A 28 -0.41 -18.40 -11.26
N ILE A 29 -0.64 -17.63 -12.33
CA ILE A 29 -0.10 -16.27 -12.45
C ILE A 29 -0.85 -15.39 -11.45
N MET A 30 -0.22 -15.09 -10.30
CA MET A 30 -0.79 -14.20 -9.31
C MET A 30 -0.89 -12.78 -9.88
N LYS A 31 -2.10 -12.26 -10.01
CA LYS A 31 -2.35 -10.90 -10.49
C LYS A 31 -2.07 -9.90 -9.38
N LYS A 32 -1.35 -8.82 -9.70
CA LYS A 32 -1.05 -7.74 -8.76
C LYS A 32 -2.04 -6.59 -8.92
N ILE A 33 -2.66 -6.18 -7.82
CA ILE A 33 -3.63 -5.09 -7.76
C ILE A 33 -3.14 -4.07 -6.76
N LEU A 34 -3.06 -2.80 -7.16
CA LEU A 34 -2.73 -1.69 -6.28
C LEU A 34 -3.94 -0.75 -6.16
N PHE A 35 -4.48 -0.63 -4.97
CA PHE A 35 -5.46 0.40 -4.61
C PHE A 35 -4.72 1.66 -4.17
N VAL A 36 -4.92 2.76 -4.89
CA VAL A 36 -4.40 4.08 -4.50
C VAL A 36 -5.57 4.92 -4.04
N ALA A 37 -5.56 5.33 -2.77
CA ALA A 37 -6.66 6.06 -2.17
C ALA A 37 -6.17 7.14 -1.21
N SER A 38 -7.02 8.14 -0.95
CA SER A 38 -6.74 9.18 0.04
C SER A 38 -6.95 8.74 1.48
N GLU A 39 -7.76 7.71 1.71
CA GLU A 39 -8.07 7.19 3.04
C GLU A 39 -8.32 5.68 3.00
N ALA A 40 -8.05 5.02 4.11
CA ALA A 40 -8.35 3.60 4.33
C ALA A 40 -8.42 3.29 5.81
N VAL A 41 -9.44 2.56 6.27
CA VAL A 41 -9.42 1.99 7.62
C VAL A 41 -8.37 0.88 7.70
N PRO A 42 -7.66 0.73 8.81
CA PRO A 42 -7.82 1.40 10.12
C PRO A 42 -6.98 2.68 10.27
N PHE A 43 -6.28 3.14 9.24
CA PHE A 43 -5.28 4.21 9.32
C PHE A 43 -5.89 5.59 9.44
N ILE A 44 -6.77 5.94 8.51
CA ILE A 44 -7.48 7.21 8.48
C ILE A 44 -8.86 7.02 7.86
N LYS A 45 -9.86 7.68 8.45
CA LYS A 45 -11.24 7.68 7.96
C LYS A 45 -11.84 9.07 8.10
N THR A 46 -12.31 9.63 7.00
CA THR A 46 -13.10 10.86 6.95
C THR A 46 -14.49 10.62 6.35
N GLY A 47 -14.65 9.55 5.58
CA GLY A 47 -15.91 9.20 4.93
C GLY A 47 -16.03 7.71 4.58
N GLY A 48 -16.94 7.39 3.68
CA GLY A 48 -17.25 6.02 3.28
C GLY A 48 -16.16 5.36 2.43
N LEU A 49 -15.31 6.15 1.78
CA LEU A 49 -14.20 5.63 0.96
C LEU A 49 -13.25 4.78 1.80
N ALA A 50 -12.95 5.20 3.02
CA ALA A 50 -12.08 4.47 3.93
C ALA A 50 -12.58 3.06 4.23
N ASP A 51 -13.89 2.87 4.40
CA ASP A 51 -14.49 1.57 4.66
C ASP A 51 -14.37 0.66 3.42
N VAL A 52 -14.61 1.19 2.24
CA VAL A 52 -14.47 0.44 0.97
C VAL A 52 -13.03 0.00 0.77
N VAL A 53 -12.07 0.94 0.87
CA VAL A 53 -10.63 0.66 0.67
C VAL A 53 -10.09 -0.29 1.75
N GLY A 54 -10.62 -0.25 2.95
CA GLY A 54 -10.23 -1.16 4.04
C GLY A 54 -10.87 -2.55 3.95
N SER A 55 -11.96 -2.71 3.20
CA SER A 55 -12.72 -3.96 3.12
C SER A 55 -12.54 -4.69 1.80
N LEU A 56 -12.65 -3.98 0.68
CA LEU A 56 -12.62 -4.56 -0.66
C LEU A 56 -11.36 -5.37 -0.96
N PRO A 57 -10.13 -4.95 -0.57
CA PRO A 57 -8.93 -5.74 -0.78
C PRO A 57 -8.97 -7.12 -0.13
N LYS A 58 -9.74 -7.28 0.96
CA LYS A 58 -9.88 -8.54 1.70
C LYS A 58 -10.82 -9.54 1.04
N CYS A 59 -11.63 -9.07 0.09
CA CYS A 59 -12.55 -9.92 -0.68
C CYS A 59 -11.86 -10.65 -1.83
N PHE A 60 -10.64 -10.27 -2.19
CA PHE A 60 -9.87 -10.94 -3.22
C PHE A 60 -9.23 -12.22 -2.69
N ASP A 61 -9.29 -13.27 -3.50
CA ASP A 61 -8.62 -14.53 -3.18
C ASP A 61 -7.10 -14.35 -3.25
N LYS A 62 -6.44 -14.57 -2.12
CA LYS A 62 -4.98 -14.40 -1.97
C LYS A 62 -4.15 -15.44 -2.74
N GLU A 63 -4.76 -16.52 -3.22
CA GLU A 63 -4.08 -17.48 -4.09
C GLU A 63 -3.89 -16.92 -5.51
N TYR A 64 -4.80 -16.06 -5.96
CA TYR A 64 -4.81 -15.51 -7.32
C TYR A 64 -4.41 -14.02 -7.39
N PHE A 65 -4.50 -13.31 -6.28
CA PHE A 65 -4.30 -11.86 -6.25
C PHE A 65 -3.35 -11.42 -5.13
N ASP A 66 -2.30 -10.68 -5.49
CA ASP A 66 -1.50 -9.88 -4.57
C ASP A 66 -2.09 -8.46 -4.55
N VAL A 67 -2.87 -8.17 -3.52
CA VAL A 67 -3.58 -6.89 -3.39
C VAL A 67 -2.88 -6.00 -2.39
N ARG A 68 -2.59 -4.78 -2.80
CA ARG A 68 -1.90 -3.78 -1.99
C ARG A 68 -2.67 -2.48 -1.95
N VAL A 69 -2.55 -1.74 -0.84
CA VAL A 69 -3.20 -0.44 -0.65
C VAL A 69 -2.13 0.62 -0.43
N MET A 70 -2.25 1.72 -1.16
CA MET A 70 -1.38 2.89 -1.05
C MET A 70 -2.19 4.09 -0.58
N ILE A 71 -1.79 4.70 0.52
CA ILE A 71 -2.38 5.93 1.05
C ILE A 71 -1.29 6.94 1.41
N PRO A 72 -1.58 8.26 1.43
CA PRO A 72 -0.65 9.25 1.93
C PRO A 72 -0.35 9.06 3.42
N LYS A 73 0.87 9.35 3.83
CA LYS A 73 1.25 9.36 5.24
C LYS A 73 0.80 10.67 5.88
N TYR A 74 -0.41 10.69 6.41
CA TYR A 74 -0.90 11.84 7.15
C TYR A 74 -0.32 11.89 8.56
N LEU A 75 -0.08 13.09 9.07
CA LEU A 75 0.43 13.30 10.43
C LEU A 75 -0.56 12.84 11.53
N CYS A 76 -1.84 12.72 11.20
CA CYS A 76 -2.88 12.26 12.12
C CYS A 76 -3.00 10.72 12.23
N ILE A 77 -2.21 9.96 11.47
CA ILE A 77 -2.16 8.51 11.62
C ILE A 77 -1.56 8.17 12.98
N LYS A 78 -2.24 7.32 13.74
CA LYS A 78 -1.85 6.97 15.11
C LYS A 78 -0.48 6.29 15.17
N ASP A 79 0.32 6.63 16.17
CA ASP A 79 1.69 6.12 16.36
C ASP A 79 1.79 4.59 16.36
N LYS A 80 0.77 3.90 16.85
CA LYS A 80 0.73 2.43 16.82
C LYS A 80 0.84 1.82 15.41
N PHE A 81 0.45 2.55 14.38
CA PHE A 81 0.60 2.13 12.99
C PHE A 81 1.95 2.58 12.42
N LEU A 82 2.47 3.72 12.90
CA LEU A 82 3.74 4.27 12.47
C LEU A 82 4.93 3.45 12.97
N SER A 83 4.83 2.87 14.17
CA SER A 83 5.90 2.04 14.76
C SER A 83 6.23 0.78 13.97
N ASN A 84 5.29 0.29 13.17
CA ASN A 84 5.45 -0.90 12.33
C ASN A 84 5.85 -0.58 10.88
N LEU A 85 6.14 0.69 10.57
CA LEU A 85 6.55 1.09 9.23
C LEU A 85 7.99 0.69 8.96
N THR A 86 8.19 0.10 7.79
CA THR A 86 9.52 -0.13 7.24
C THR A 86 9.80 0.93 6.18
N TYR A 87 10.87 1.68 6.37
CA TYR A 87 11.34 2.61 5.35
C TYR A 87 11.84 1.81 4.14
N VAL A 88 11.37 2.17 2.95
CA VAL A 88 11.76 1.49 1.70
C VAL A 88 12.63 2.40 0.85
N ASN A 89 12.13 3.57 0.50
CA ASN A 89 12.83 4.50 -0.38
C ASN A 89 12.22 5.89 -0.32
N HIS A 90 12.92 6.86 -0.91
CA HIS A 90 12.43 8.21 -1.13
C HIS A 90 12.96 8.73 -2.47
N PHE A 91 12.33 9.77 -2.97
CA PHE A 91 12.81 10.53 -4.12
C PHE A 91 12.45 12.00 -3.95
N TYR A 92 13.06 12.83 -4.75
CA TYR A 92 12.72 14.23 -4.85
C TYR A 92 12.00 14.48 -6.18
N MET A 93 10.93 15.26 -6.13
CA MET A 93 10.21 15.70 -7.32
C MET A 93 10.13 17.22 -7.35
N ASP A 94 10.28 17.78 -8.53
CA ASP A 94 10.08 19.22 -8.72
C ASP A 94 8.59 19.51 -8.88
N TYR A 95 8.09 20.32 -7.97
CA TYR A 95 6.71 20.76 -7.99
C TYR A 95 6.63 22.28 -7.78
N LEU A 96 6.07 22.99 -8.75
CA LEU A 96 5.98 24.45 -8.76
C LEU A 96 7.33 25.14 -8.53
N GLY A 97 8.39 24.67 -9.17
CA GLY A 97 9.74 25.20 -9.05
C GLY A 97 10.44 24.95 -7.70
N GLN A 98 9.91 24.04 -6.90
CA GLN A 98 10.51 23.62 -5.63
C GLN A 98 10.72 22.12 -5.61
N SER A 99 11.90 21.68 -5.18
CA SER A 99 12.18 20.28 -4.95
C SER A 99 11.48 19.79 -3.69
N ARG A 100 10.62 18.80 -3.82
CA ARG A 100 9.84 18.24 -2.72
C ARG A 100 10.26 16.81 -2.43
N TYR A 101 10.49 16.53 -1.16
CA TYR A 101 10.77 15.18 -0.68
C TYR A 101 9.50 14.33 -0.71
N VAL A 102 9.60 13.12 -1.26
CA VAL A 102 8.55 12.10 -1.28
C VAL A 102 9.14 10.79 -0.75
N GLY A 103 8.62 10.34 0.38
CA GLY A 103 9.08 9.11 1.04
C GLY A 103 7.99 8.36 1.76
#